data_cff039d27e037bcc6cc43ce960866f16
#
_entry.id   cff039d27e037bcc6cc43ce960866f16
#
_cell.length_a   1.000
_cell.length_b   1.000
_cell.length_c   1.000
_cell.angle_alpha   90.00
_cell.angle_beta   90.00
_cell.angle_gamma   90.00
#
_symmetry.space_group_name_H-M   'P 1'
#
loop_
_entity.id
_entity.type
_entity.pdbx_description
1 polymer ?
#
loop_
_entity_poly.entity_id
_entity_poly.type
_entity_poly.pdbx_seq_one_letter_code
_entity_poly.pdbx_strand_id
1 'polypeptide(L)'
;ADAVANFNDYPEAALAWAGFLGMGVANAWDKNWEKYGSYPYTFYYGKRKWDDMDEHILYEFIGLTPDQGKKLSDLLDSCALACLGLIRHQGIEAQTADGFYCLARAYTVFFRIGAALELERLAYKKVLVN
;
A
#
# COMPACT_ATOMS: atom_id res chain seq x y z
N ALA A 1 16.33 6.79 -1.74
CA ALA A 1 16.40 7.78 -2.82
C ALA A 1 15.20 7.67 -3.75
N ASP A 2 14.91 6.45 -4.24
CA ASP A 2 13.79 6.25 -5.17
C ASP A 2 12.44 6.56 -4.53
N ALA A 3 12.25 6.19 -3.26
CA ALA A 3 11.01 6.46 -2.55
C ALA A 3 10.78 7.96 -2.37
N VAL A 4 11.83 8.74 -2.09
CA VAL A 4 11.74 10.18 -1.92
C VAL A 4 11.38 10.86 -3.24
N ALA A 5 12.01 10.45 -4.34
CA ALA A 5 11.69 10.96 -5.67
C ALA A 5 10.23 10.68 -6.03
N ASN A 6 9.74 9.46 -5.74
CA ASN A 6 8.37 9.07 -6.02
C ASN A 6 7.36 9.85 -5.17
N PHE A 7 7.70 10.18 -3.92
CA PHE A 7 6.87 11.06 -3.11
C PHE A 7 6.68 12.44 -3.74
N ASN A 8 7.76 12.99 -4.31
CA ASN A 8 7.72 14.32 -4.90
C ASN A 8 7.02 14.34 -6.25
N ASP A 9 7.33 13.36 -7.11
CA ASP A 9 6.86 13.32 -8.50
C ASP A 9 5.49 12.64 -8.65
N TYR A 10 5.25 11.58 -7.87
CA TYR A 10 4.03 10.77 -7.96
C TYR A 10 3.49 10.48 -6.56
N PRO A 11 3.04 11.51 -5.83
CA PRO A 11 2.62 11.31 -4.44
C PRO A 11 1.40 10.39 -4.31
N GLU A 12 0.46 10.41 -5.27
CA GLU A 12 -0.69 9.50 -5.25
C GLU A 12 -0.26 8.04 -5.38
N ALA A 13 0.72 7.78 -6.25
CA ALA A 13 1.26 6.42 -6.41
C ALA A 13 1.99 5.97 -5.15
N ALA A 14 2.76 6.86 -4.53
CA ALA A 14 3.48 6.52 -3.30
C ALA A 14 2.53 6.14 -2.16
N LEU A 15 1.43 6.86 -2.01
CA LEU A 15 0.42 6.55 -0.99
C LEU A 15 -0.26 5.20 -1.27
N ALA A 16 -0.61 4.95 -2.52
CA ALA A 16 -1.20 3.67 -2.90
C ALA A 16 -0.22 2.52 -2.65
N TRP A 17 1.06 2.70 -2.96
CA TRP A 17 2.10 1.70 -2.68
C TRP A 17 2.17 1.36 -1.19
N ALA A 18 2.02 2.36 -0.32
CA ALA A 18 1.98 2.11 1.12
C ALA A 18 0.84 1.16 1.49
N GLY A 19 -0.33 1.38 0.89
CA GLY A 19 -1.48 0.51 1.10
C GLY A 19 -1.22 -0.92 0.63
N PHE A 20 -0.68 -1.08 -0.58
CA PHE A 20 -0.35 -2.40 -1.11
C PHE A 20 0.72 -3.10 -0.27
N LEU A 21 1.75 -2.37 0.16
CA LEU A 21 2.79 -2.91 1.02
C LEU A 21 2.21 -3.37 2.36
N GLY A 22 1.30 -2.59 2.93
CA GLY A 22 0.59 -2.96 4.16
C GLY A 22 -0.19 -4.26 4.00
N MET A 23 -0.89 -4.42 2.86
CA MET A 23 -1.60 -5.66 2.55
C MET A 23 -0.63 -6.84 2.47
N GLY A 24 0.49 -6.66 1.78
CA GLY A 24 1.49 -7.72 1.65
C GLY A 24 2.08 -8.14 2.98
N VAL A 25 2.43 -7.19 3.82
CA VAL A 25 2.99 -7.45 5.15
C VAL A 25 1.98 -8.18 6.04
N ALA A 26 0.72 -7.76 6.03
CA ALA A 26 -0.33 -8.40 6.81
C ALA A 26 -0.55 -9.85 6.36
N ASN A 27 -0.54 -10.10 5.05
CA ASN A 27 -0.66 -11.44 4.50
C ASN A 27 0.54 -12.30 4.89
N ALA A 28 1.75 -11.74 4.84
CA ALA A 28 2.97 -12.44 5.25
C ALA A 28 2.91 -12.82 6.74
N TRP A 29 2.40 -11.92 7.58
CA TRP A 29 2.20 -12.18 9.00
C TRP A 29 1.25 -13.36 9.23
N ASP A 30 0.17 -13.40 8.48
CA ASP A 30 -0.80 -14.50 8.59
C ASP A 30 -0.24 -15.83 8.10
N LYS A 31 0.57 -15.80 7.03
CA LYS A 31 1.15 -17.03 6.45
C LYS A 31 2.21 -17.65 7.35
N ASN A 32 3.26 -16.92 7.66
CA ASN A 32 4.39 -17.40 8.44
C ASN A 32 5.35 -16.24 8.74
N TRP A 33 5.12 -15.55 9.86
CA TRP A 33 5.94 -14.40 10.22
C TRP A 33 7.38 -14.78 10.56
N GLU A 34 7.62 -15.99 11.06
CA GLU A 34 8.98 -16.44 11.31
C GLU A 34 9.81 -16.45 10.04
N LYS A 35 9.18 -16.81 8.91
CA LYS A 35 9.85 -16.82 7.62
C LYS A 35 9.93 -15.42 7.00
N TYR A 36 8.82 -14.70 6.96
CA TYR A 36 8.71 -13.47 6.17
C TYR A 36 9.07 -12.20 6.94
N GLY A 37 9.03 -12.24 8.27
CA GLY A 37 9.23 -11.05 9.09
C GLY A 37 10.61 -10.41 8.96
N SER A 38 11.63 -11.20 8.60
CA SER A 38 12.99 -10.70 8.41
C SER A 38 13.30 -10.31 6.96
N TYR A 39 12.37 -10.53 6.03
CA TYR A 39 12.60 -10.21 4.63
C TYR A 39 12.55 -8.69 4.42
N PRO A 40 13.44 -8.14 3.57
CA PRO A 40 13.42 -6.71 3.28
C PRO A 40 12.18 -6.33 2.48
N TYR A 41 11.83 -5.04 2.52
CA TYR A 41 10.66 -4.56 1.77
C TYR A 41 10.79 -4.81 0.26
N THR A 42 12.01 -4.95 -0.26
CA THR A 42 12.25 -5.29 -1.66
C THR A 42 11.69 -6.66 -2.05
N PHE A 43 11.44 -7.54 -1.07
CA PHE A 43 10.75 -8.81 -1.31
C PHE A 43 9.39 -8.61 -1.99
N TYR A 44 8.72 -7.49 -1.69
CA TYR A 44 7.40 -7.19 -2.21
C TYR A 44 7.42 -6.52 -3.59
N TYR A 45 8.60 -6.22 -4.11
CA TYR A 45 8.75 -5.63 -5.44
C TYR A 45 8.40 -6.65 -6.53
N GLY A 46 7.82 -6.14 -7.62
CA GLY A 46 7.74 -6.89 -8.87
C GLY A 46 9.03 -6.76 -9.69
N LYS A 47 9.00 -7.26 -10.91
CA LYS A 47 10.17 -7.23 -11.82
C LYS A 47 10.61 -5.80 -12.13
N ARG A 48 9.67 -4.86 -12.15
CA ARG A 48 9.95 -3.43 -12.40
C ARG A 48 9.95 -2.62 -11.10
N LYS A 49 10.29 -3.25 -9.99
CA LYS A 49 10.40 -2.65 -8.65
C LYS A 49 9.06 -2.04 -8.23
N TRP A 50 9.01 -0.72 -7.99
CA TRP A 50 7.80 -0.04 -7.55
C TRP A 50 6.67 -0.10 -8.57
N ASP A 51 7.00 -0.12 -9.86
CA ASP A 51 5.98 -0.10 -10.91
C ASP A 51 5.10 -1.35 -10.91
N ASP A 52 5.65 -2.49 -10.51
CA ASP A 52 4.93 -3.78 -10.47
C ASP A 52 4.55 -4.21 -9.07
N MET A 53 4.84 -3.41 -8.04
CA MET A 53 4.68 -3.84 -6.66
C MET A 53 3.23 -4.23 -6.36
N ASP A 54 2.26 -3.46 -6.84
CA ASP A 54 0.85 -3.75 -6.63
C ASP A 54 0.46 -5.08 -7.26
N GLU A 55 0.87 -5.31 -8.50
CA GLU A 55 0.57 -6.58 -9.20
C GLU A 55 1.22 -7.76 -8.50
N HIS A 56 2.48 -7.60 -8.10
CA HIS A 56 3.20 -8.66 -7.40
C HIS A 56 2.52 -9.02 -6.08
N ILE A 57 2.17 -8.01 -5.29
CA ILE A 57 1.54 -8.24 -3.99
C ILE A 57 0.14 -8.83 -4.16
N LEU A 58 -0.70 -8.21 -4.97
CA LEU A 58 -2.10 -8.61 -5.08
C LEU A 58 -2.28 -9.98 -5.73
N TYR A 59 -1.60 -10.22 -6.82
CA TYR A 59 -1.86 -11.42 -7.63
C TYR A 59 -0.87 -12.55 -7.38
N GLU A 60 0.40 -12.25 -7.22
CA GLU A 60 1.42 -13.30 -7.04
C GLU A 60 1.56 -13.71 -5.57
N PHE A 61 1.64 -12.76 -4.66
CA PHE A 61 1.88 -13.06 -3.24
C PHE A 61 0.59 -13.39 -2.48
N ILE A 62 -0.41 -12.54 -2.57
CA ILE A 62 -1.70 -12.74 -1.88
C ILE A 62 -2.57 -13.72 -2.64
N GLY A 63 -2.55 -13.68 -3.96
CA GLY A 63 -3.29 -14.60 -4.80
C GLY A 63 -4.75 -14.21 -5.04
N LEU A 64 -5.02 -12.91 -5.13
CA LEU A 64 -6.37 -12.42 -5.40
C LEU A 64 -6.78 -12.69 -6.84
N THR A 65 -8.09 -12.83 -7.07
CA THR A 65 -8.63 -12.88 -8.44
C THR A 65 -8.47 -11.51 -9.09
N PRO A 66 -8.49 -11.43 -10.45
CA PRO A 66 -8.43 -10.14 -11.13
C PRO A 66 -9.48 -9.13 -10.66
N ASP A 67 -10.73 -9.59 -10.44
CA ASP A 67 -11.80 -8.72 -9.96
C ASP A 67 -11.53 -8.19 -8.56
N GLN A 68 -11.10 -9.04 -7.65
CA GLN A 68 -10.78 -8.64 -6.27
C GLN A 68 -9.63 -7.65 -6.26
N GLY A 69 -8.56 -7.93 -7.00
CA GLY A 69 -7.39 -7.07 -7.08
C GLY A 69 -7.73 -5.71 -7.65
N LYS A 70 -8.55 -5.68 -8.71
CA LYS A 70 -8.97 -4.41 -9.32
C LYS A 70 -9.79 -3.56 -8.35
N LYS A 71 -10.72 -4.16 -7.62
CA LYS A 71 -11.53 -3.43 -6.64
C LYS A 71 -10.67 -2.81 -5.55
N LEU A 72 -9.72 -3.57 -5.01
CA LEU A 72 -8.81 -3.07 -3.98
C LEU A 72 -7.87 -2.00 -4.52
N SER A 73 -7.34 -2.20 -5.71
CA SER A 73 -6.47 -1.23 -6.35
C SER A 73 -7.20 0.09 -6.60
N ASP A 74 -8.42 0.02 -7.15
CA ASP A 74 -9.24 1.21 -7.41
C ASP A 74 -9.57 1.94 -6.10
N LEU A 75 -9.87 1.19 -5.04
CA LEU A 75 -10.17 1.77 -3.74
C LEU A 75 -8.97 2.53 -3.17
N LEU A 76 -7.79 1.92 -3.18
CA LEU A 76 -6.58 2.56 -2.66
C LEU A 76 -6.18 3.77 -3.49
N ASP A 77 -6.28 3.67 -4.82
CA ASP A 77 -5.99 4.79 -5.71
C ASP A 77 -6.94 5.96 -5.46
N SER A 78 -8.24 5.69 -5.32
CA SER A 78 -9.23 6.71 -5.04
C SER A 78 -8.99 7.38 -3.69
N CYS A 79 -8.65 6.61 -2.67
CA CYS A 79 -8.33 7.15 -1.36
C CYS A 79 -7.07 8.01 -1.40
N ALA A 80 -6.06 7.61 -2.17
CA ALA A 80 -4.82 8.37 -2.32
C ALA A 80 -5.08 9.72 -2.97
N LEU A 81 -5.87 9.74 -4.05
CA LEU A 81 -6.23 10.99 -4.73
C LEU A 81 -7.03 11.91 -3.81
N ALA A 82 -7.98 11.37 -3.05
CA ALA A 82 -8.77 12.14 -2.11
C ALA A 82 -7.89 12.75 -1.01
N CYS A 83 -6.95 11.98 -0.49
CA CYS A 83 -6.01 12.44 0.53
C CYS A 83 -5.18 13.62 0.01
N LEU A 84 -4.64 13.51 -1.20
CA LEU A 84 -3.85 14.58 -1.81
C LEU A 84 -4.71 15.82 -2.06
N GLY A 85 -5.96 15.65 -2.47
CA GLY A 85 -6.89 16.75 -2.64
C GLY A 85 -7.09 17.52 -1.35
N LEU A 86 -7.23 16.81 -0.23
CA LEU A 86 -7.38 17.44 1.08
C LEU A 86 -6.11 18.21 1.49
N ILE A 87 -4.94 17.63 1.26
CA ILE A 87 -3.67 18.29 1.58
C ILE A 87 -3.53 19.58 0.77
N ARG A 88 -3.82 19.53 -0.54
CA ARG A 88 -3.76 20.70 -1.41
C ARG A 88 -4.77 21.76 -1.00
N HIS A 89 -5.96 21.35 -0.59
CA HIS A 89 -7.00 22.27 -0.13
C HIS A 89 -6.54 23.06 1.11
N GLN A 90 -5.68 22.47 1.94
CA GLN A 90 -5.09 23.14 3.08
C GLN A 90 -3.96 24.12 2.68
N GLY A 91 -3.65 24.24 1.39
CA GLY A 91 -2.59 25.12 0.91
C GLY A 91 -1.19 24.54 1.07
N ILE A 92 -1.07 23.24 1.29
CA ILE A 92 0.23 22.57 1.48
C ILE A 92 0.70 22.01 0.15
N GLU A 93 1.87 22.47 -0.30
CA GLU A 93 2.48 22.02 -1.54
C GLU A 93 3.32 20.77 -1.31
N ALA A 94 3.23 19.80 -2.23
CA ALA A 94 3.88 18.49 -2.09
C ALA A 94 5.42 18.57 -2.00
N GLN A 95 6.03 19.58 -2.63
CA GLN A 95 7.48 19.70 -2.72
C GLN A 95 8.11 20.57 -1.63
N THR A 96 7.31 20.97 -0.64
CA THR A 96 7.81 21.74 0.52
C THR A 96 8.10 20.78 1.67
N ALA A 97 8.82 21.28 2.69
CA ALA A 97 9.08 20.51 3.92
C ALA A 97 7.78 20.10 4.60
N ASP A 98 6.80 21.01 4.68
CA ASP A 98 5.49 20.70 5.26
C ASP A 98 4.75 19.65 4.43
N GLY A 99 4.82 19.77 3.11
CA GLY A 99 4.22 18.79 2.20
C GLY A 99 4.83 17.40 2.37
N PHE A 100 6.16 17.34 2.47
CA PHE A 100 6.85 16.06 2.69
C PHE A 100 6.44 15.44 4.03
N TYR A 101 6.37 16.24 5.08
CA TYR A 101 5.96 15.77 6.41
C TYR A 101 4.53 15.20 6.37
N CYS A 102 3.61 15.91 5.74
CA CYS A 102 2.22 15.46 5.61
C CYS A 102 2.14 14.15 4.80
N LEU A 103 2.89 14.05 3.71
CA LEU A 103 2.90 12.84 2.88
C LEU A 103 3.52 11.67 3.62
N ALA A 104 4.58 11.90 4.40
CA ALA A 104 5.19 10.82 5.18
C ALA A 104 4.22 10.28 6.23
N ARG A 105 3.45 11.15 6.89
CA ARG A 105 2.42 10.71 7.82
C ARG A 105 1.29 9.98 7.11
N ALA A 106 0.85 10.49 5.97
CA ALA A 106 -0.17 9.85 5.16
C ALA A 106 0.30 8.47 4.69
N TYR A 107 1.57 8.34 4.30
CA TYR A 107 2.14 7.05 3.92
C TYR A 107 1.97 6.02 5.04
N THR A 108 2.29 6.41 6.28
CA THR A 108 2.12 5.52 7.44
C THR A 108 0.66 5.12 7.62
N VAL A 109 -0.27 6.06 7.47
CA VAL A 109 -1.70 5.78 7.57
C VAL A 109 -2.14 4.81 6.48
N PHE A 110 -1.70 5.02 5.24
CA PHE A 110 -2.06 4.14 4.13
C PHE A 110 -1.50 2.73 4.31
N PHE A 111 -0.29 2.61 4.86
CA PHE A 111 0.25 1.30 5.21
C PHE A 111 -0.68 0.57 6.18
N ARG A 112 -1.13 1.28 7.22
CA ARG A 112 -2.05 0.71 8.22
C ARG A 112 -3.41 0.37 7.62
N ILE A 113 -3.92 1.19 6.71
CA ILE A 113 -5.17 0.92 6.01
C ILE A 113 -5.04 -0.37 5.18
N GLY A 114 -3.97 -0.51 4.43
CA GLY A 114 -3.73 -1.71 3.64
C GLY A 114 -3.64 -2.96 4.53
N ALA A 115 -2.88 -2.86 5.61
CA ALA A 115 -2.76 -3.97 6.56
C ALA A 115 -4.14 -4.32 7.17
N ALA A 116 -4.92 -3.32 7.55
CA ALA A 116 -6.25 -3.55 8.13
C ALA A 116 -7.20 -4.21 7.13
N LEU A 117 -7.18 -3.76 5.87
CA LEU A 117 -8.01 -4.35 4.81
C LEU A 117 -7.68 -5.84 4.64
N GLU A 118 -6.41 -6.18 4.60
CA GLU A 118 -6.01 -7.58 4.43
C GLU A 118 -6.35 -8.41 5.65
N LEU A 119 -6.15 -7.88 6.86
CA LEU A 119 -6.51 -8.60 8.08
C LEU A 119 -8.02 -8.85 8.15
N GLU A 120 -8.85 -7.89 7.74
CA GLU A 120 -10.29 -8.08 7.66
C GLU A 120 -10.66 -9.17 6.65
N ARG A 121 -10.04 -9.14 5.47
CA ARG A 121 -10.28 -10.14 4.44
C ARG A 121 -9.93 -11.54 4.95
N LEU A 122 -8.77 -11.67 5.60
CA LEU A 122 -8.32 -12.96 6.14
C LEU A 122 -9.22 -13.45 7.26
N ALA A 123 -9.67 -12.58 8.15
CA ALA A 123 -10.59 -12.92 9.22
C ALA A 123 -11.94 -13.41 8.68
N TYR A 124 -12.48 -12.72 7.68
CA TYR A 124 -13.72 -13.12 7.03
C TYR A 124 -13.59 -14.48 6.37
N LYS A 125 -12.48 -14.70 5.66
CA LYS A 125 -12.20 -15.98 5.01
C LYS A 125 -12.13 -17.12 6.02
N LYS A 126 -11.48 -16.91 7.17
CA LYS A 126 -11.37 -17.91 8.23
C LYS A 126 -12.74 -18.26 8.82
N VAL A 127 -13.56 -17.27 9.03
CA VAL A 127 -14.93 -17.47 9.55
C VAL A 127 -15.76 -18.31 8.56
N LEU A 128 -15.65 -18.04 7.28
CA LEU A 128 -16.39 -18.80 6.26
C LEU A 128 -15.95 -20.26 6.14
N VAL A 129 -14.64 -20.51 6.36
CA VAL A 129 -14.09 -21.87 6.29
C VAL A 129 -14.41 -22.67 7.54
N ASN A 130 -14.48 -22.03 8.66
CA ASN A 130 -14.79 -22.68 9.93
C ASN A 130 -16.29 -22.86 10.12
#